data_a1a4d199dbc2f331148329c233d8bd5f
#
_entry.id   a1a4d199dbc2f331148329c233d8bd5f
#
_cell.length_a   1.000
_cell.length_b   1.000
_cell.length_c   1.000
_cell.angle_alpha   90.00
_cell.angle_beta   90.00
_cell.angle_gamma   90.00
#
_symmetry.space_group_name_H-M   'P 1'
#
loop_
_entity.id
_entity.type
_entity.pdbx_description
1 polymer ?
#
loop_
_entity_poly.entity_id
_entity_poly.type
_entity_poly.pdbx_seq_one_letter_code
_entity_poly.pdbx_strand_id
1 'polypeptide(L)'
;MCARAIRRRKSRKGQERAAGNRRLFQTIPAGASGAARDLDAVLAKISHDFDPATYPLSALAAKFQGFAKASMSVNERENALVRAAVELTTPEAPAWGLIAGRLLSFVAQRRLAKEEQARGLTSLYDKIRYLTDQGLYGSYILENYSREEIGQAASWLDRTRDELLDYPGLDLLLKRYVICSHDHVPLESPQEMFMGIALHLALRERPEARMEWVHRFY
;
A
#
# COMPACT_ATOMS: atom_id res chain seq x y z
N MET A 1 -27.70 -29.76 11.12
CA MET A 1 -27.05 -30.02 9.83
C MET A 1 -27.04 -28.82 8.84
N CYS A 2 -27.96 -27.84 8.93
CA CYS A 2 -28.08 -26.73 7.96
C CYS A 2 -26.93 -25.68 7.97
N ALA A 3 -26.35 -25.32 9.12
CA ALA A 3 -25.36 -24.23 9.19
C ALA A 3 -24.00 -24.58 8.52
N ARG A 4 -23.60 -25.85 8.50
CA ARG A 4 -22.36 -26.31 7.81
C ARG A 4 -22.49 -26.28 6.28
N ALA A 5 -23.69 -26.52 5.75
CA ALA A 5 -23.94 -26.48 4.31
C ALA A 5 -23.95 -25.02 3.76
N ILE A 6 -24.46 -24.08 4.55
CA ILE A 6 -24.51 -22.65 4.19
C ILE A 6 -23.08 -22.04 4.22
N ARG A 7 -22.22 -22.41 5.21
CA ARG A 7 -20.82 -21.98 5.23
C ARG A 7 -20.00 -22.54 4.03
N ARG A 8 -20.22 -23.80 3.67
CA ARG A 8 -19.54 -24.41 2.50
C ARG A 8 -19.99 -23.77 1.17
N ARG A 9 -21.27 -23.40 1.02
CA ARG A 9 -21.77 -22.71 -0.19
C ARG A 9 -21.24 -21.29 -0.30
N LYS A 10 -21.13 -20.54 0.80
CA LYS A 10 -20.52 -19.20 0.81
C LYS A 10 -19.02 -19.25 0.49
N SER A 11 -18.28 -20.26 1.02
CA SER A 11 -16.87 -20.48 0.72
C SER A 11 -16.63 -20.85 -0.76
N ARG A 12 -17.45 -21.75 -1.34
CA ARG A 12 -17.36 -22.11 -2.77
C ARG A 12 -17.66 -20.94 -3.70
N LYS A 13 -18.73 -20.16 -3.45
CA LYS A 13 -19.02 -18.95 -4.23
C LYS A 13 -17.91 -17.88 -4.12
N GLY A 14 -17.28 -17.77 -2.95
CA GLY A 14 -16.13 -16.87 -2.77
C GLY A 14 -14.91 -17.34 -3.59
N GLN A 15 -14.62 -18.64 -3.59
CA GLN A 15 -13.52 -19.22 -4.38
C GLN A 15 -13.77 -19.17 -5.89
N GLU A 16 -15.02 -19.39 -6.34
CA GLU A 16 -15.41 -19.28 -7.76
C GLU A 16 -15.35 -17.82 -8.26
N ARG A 17 -15.73 -16.84 -7.40
CA ARG A 17 -15.58 -15.40 -7.70
C ARG A 17 -14.10 -14.98 -7.73
N ALA A 18 -13.28 -15.45 -6.82
CA ALA A 18 -11.83 -15.18 -6.83
C ALA A 18 -11.15 -15.79 -8.07
N ALA A 19 -11.52 -17.01 -8.48
CA ALA A 19 -11.02 -17.64 -9.70
C ALA A 19 -11.48 -16.91 -10.98
N GLY A 20 -12.70 -16.34 -10.97
CA GLY A 20 -13.20 -15.49 -12.06
C GLY A 20 -12.42 -14.19 -12.19
N ASN A 21 -12.13 -13.53 -11.06
CA ASN A 21 -11.35 -12.28 -11.05
C ASN A 21 -9.90 -12.49 -11.51
N ARG A 22 -9.28 -13.61 -11.15
CA ARG A 22 -7.93 -13.97 -11.60
C ARG A 22 -7.78 -14.01 -13.11
N ARG A 23 -8.82 -14.47 -13.85
CA ARG A 23 -8.81 -14.49 -15.31
C ARG A 23 -8.87 -13.10 -15.94
N LEU A 24 -9.47 -12.12 -15.26
CA LEU A 24 -9.63 -10.77 -15.79
C LEU A 24 -8.31 -9.96 -15.75
N PHE A 25 -7.38 -10.31 -14.85
CA PHE A 25 -6.12 -9.60 -14.64
C PHE A 25 -4.87 -10.49 -14.78
N GLN A 26 -4.95 -11.58 -15.53
CA GLN A 26 -3.88 -12.61 -15.69
C GLN A 26 -2.53 -12.05 -16.16
N THR A 27 -2.50 -10.83 -16.66
CA THR A 27 -1.28 -10.19 -17.17
C THR A 27 -0.45 -9.48 -16.09
N ILE A 28 -0.95 -9.41 -14.84
CA ILE A 28 -0.20 -8.89 -13.70
C ILE A 28 0.26 -10.08 -12.87
N PRO A 29 1.57 -10.38 -12.80
CA PRO A 29 2.07 -11.55 -12.10
C PRO A 29 1.76 -11.46 -10.60
N ALA A 30 1.46 -12.62 -9.99
CA ALA A 30 1.40 -12.74 -8.54
C ALA A 30 2.75 -12.35 -7.92
N GLY A 31 2.72 -11.69 -6.76
CA GLY A 31 3.95 -11.25 -6.08
C GLY A 31 4.87 -12.41 -5.73
N ALA A 32 6.16 -12.25 -5.97
CA ALA A 32 7.17 -13.30 -5.80
C ALA A 32 7.65 -13.49 -4.34
N SER A 33 7.16 -12.74 -3.37
CA SER A 33 7.53 -12.90 -1.95
C SER A 33 6.36 -12.66 -1.01
N GLY A 34 6.30 -13.40 0.09
CA GLY A 34 5.20 -13.42 1.06
C GLY A 34 4.93 -12.11 1.83
N ALA A 35 5.60 -11.02 1.49
CA ALA A 35 5.37 -9.68 2.04
C ALA A 35 4.61 -8.76 1.06
N ALA A 36 4.56 -9.10 -0.23
CA ALA A 36 3.80 -8.32 -1.22
C ALA A 36 2.34 -8.76 -1.19
N ARG A 37 1.42 -7.84 -0.94
CA ARG A 37 -0.02 -8.11 -1.07
C ARG A 37 -0.30 -8.69 -2.45
N ASP A 38 -1.05 -9.80 -2.48
CA ASP A 38 -1.52 -10.39 -3.74
C ASP A 38 -2.64 -9.50 -4.30
N LEU A 39 -2.61 -9.21 -5.59
CA LEU A 39 -3.68 -8.47 -6.28
C LEU A 39 -5.05 -9.12 -6.06
N ASP A 40 -5.11 -10.45 -6.07
CA ASP A 40 -6.36 -11.19 -5.80
C ASP A 40 -6.95 -10.85 -4.42
N ALA A 41 -6.10 -10.71 -3.39
CA ALA A 41 -6.54 -10.31 -2.05
C ALA A 41 -7.06 -8.87 -2.02
N VAL A 42 -6.40 -7.95 -2.72
CA VAL A 42 -6.86 -6.56 -2.83
C VAL A 42 -8.20 -6.48 -3.58
N LEU A 43 -8.34 -7.18 -4.69
CA LEU A 43 -9.60 -7.23 -5.46
C LEU A 43 -10.73 -7.89 -4.66
N ALA A 44 -10.42 -8.95 -3.90
CA ALA A 44 -11.39 -9.59 -3.01
C ALA A 44 -11.87 -8.64 -1.91
N LYS A 45 -10.95 -7.86 -1.31
CA LYS A 45 -11.28 -6.84 -0.31
C LYS A 45 -12.11 -5.71 -0.92
N ILE A 46 -11.77 -5.23 -2.11
CA ILE A 46 -12.59 -4.25 -2.84
C ILE A 46 -14.02 -4.79 -3.05
N SER A 47 -14.16 -6.04 -3.53
CA SER A 47 -15.49 -6.65 -3.72
C SER A 47 -16.27 -6.89 -2.43
N HIS A 48 -15.60 -6.95 -1.27
CA HIS A 48 -16.22 -7.08 0.03
C HIS A 48 -16.68 -5.73 0.58
N ASP A 49 -15.86 -4.70 0.44
CA ASP A 49 -16.05 -3.41 1.09
C ASP A 49 -16.94 -2.45 0.27
N PHE A 50 -17.06 -2.70 -1.05
CA PHE A 50 -17.89 -1.88 -1.95
C PHE A 50 -19.00 -2.72 -2.56
N ASP A 51 -20.19 -2.11 -2.76
CA ASP A 51 -21.31 -2.76 -3.40
C ASP A 51 -20.97 -3.20 -4.84
N PRO A 52 -20.97 -4.51 -5.16
CA PRO A 52 -20.61 -4.99 -6.49
C PRO A 52 -21.58 -4.58 -7.61
N ALA A 53 -22.79 -4.12 -7.29
CA ALA A 53 -23.72 -3.62 -8.27
C ALA A 53 -23.33 -2.21 -8.74
N THR A 54 -22.86 -1.37 -7.82
CA THR A 54 -22.42 0.00 -8.11
C THR A 54 -20.94 0.03 -8.56
N TYR A 55 -20.10 -0.87 -8.00
CA TYR A 55 -18.65 -0.93 -8.24
C TYR A 55 -18.22 -2.31 -8.76
N PRO A 56 -18.71 -2.74 -9.94
CA PRO A 56 -18.40 -4.08 -10.46
C PRO A 56 -16.95 -4.17 -10.95
N LEU A 57 -16.21 -5.17 -10.49
CA LEU A 57 -14.85 -5.43 -10.97
C LEU A 57 -14.79 -5.73 -12.47
N SER A 58 -15.90 -6.14 -13.08
CA SER A 58 -16.00 -6.31 -14.53
C SER A 58 -15.85 -4.98 -15.29
N ALA A 59 -16.37 -3.87 -14.76
CA ALA A 59 -16.17 -2.54 -15.33
C ALA A 59 -14.70 -2.13 -15.25
N LEU A 60 -14.05 -2.36 -14.09
CA LEU A 60 -12.62 -2.13 -13.92
C LEU A 60 -11.80 -2.97 -14.93
N ALA A 61 -12.12 -4.24 -15.08
CA ALA A 61 -11.45 -5.12 -16.01
C ALA A 61 -11.63 -4.69 -17.48
N ALA A 62 -12.84 -4.32 -17.89
CA ALA A 62 -13.11 -3.82 -19.25
C ALA A 62 -12.32 -2.52 -19.52
N LYS A 63 -12.29 -1.60 -18.57
CA LYS A 63 -11.52 -0.36 -18.69
C LYS A 63 -10.02 -0.63 -18.76
N PHE A 64 -9.50 -1.50 -17.88
CA PHE A 64 -8.10 -1.93 -17.90
C PHE A 64 -7.71 -2.57 -19.24
N GLN A 65 -8.53 -3.47 -19.79
CA GLN A 65 -8.28 -4.09 -21.09
C GLN A 65 -8.20 -3.08 -22.22
N GLY A 66 -8.96 -1.97 -22.14
CA GLY A 66 -8.88 -0.87 -23.11
C GLY A 66 -7.51 -0.15 -23.10
N PHE A 67 -6.76 -0.21 -22.01
CA PHE A 67 -5.41 0.37 -21.89
C PHE A 67 -4.30 -0.65 -22.09
N ALA A 68 -4.54 -1.92 -21.72
CA ALA A 68 -3.53 -2.96 -21.70
C ALA A 68 -3.08 -3.33 -23.13
N LYS A 69 -1.75 -3.25 -23.36
CA LYS A 69 -1.10 -3.73 -24.59
C LYS A 69 -0.18 -4.90 -24.26
N ALA A 70 0.00 -5.82 -25.20
CA ALA A 70 0.87 -6.98 -25.01
C ALA A 70 2.32 -6.61 -24.69
N SER A 71 2.80 -5.49 -25.26
CA SER A 71 4.18 -4.99 -25.05
C SER A 71 4.43 -4.28 -23.72
N MET A 72 3.39 -4.04 -22.90
CA MET A 72 3.55 -3.34 -21.62
C MET A 72 4.35 -4.16 -20.61
N SER A 73 5.28 -3.51 -19.94
CA SER A 73 5.95 -4.02 -18.75
C SER A 73 4.97 -4.20 -17.58
N VAL A 74 5.38 -4.91 -16.53
CA VAL A 74 4.59 -5.09 -15.31
C VAL A 74 4.20 -3.74 -14.70
N ASN A 75 5.16 -2.82 -14.59
CA ASN A 75 4.93 -1.49 -14.00
C ASN A 75 3.90 -0.67 -14.82
N GLU A 76 3.97 -0.73 -16.15
CA GLU A 76 3.00 -0.06 -17.02
C GLU A 76 1.59 -0.64 -16.87
N ARG A 77 1.48 -1.97 -16.71
CA ARG A 77 0.18 -2.63 -16.47
C ARG A 77 -0.40 -2.28 -15.11
N GLU A 78 0.43 -2.21 -14.06
CA GLU A 78 0.02 -1.74 -12.75
C GLU A 78 -0.49 -0.29 -12.80
N ASN A 79 0.22 0.59 -13.50
CA ASN A 79 -0.23 1.97 -13.72
C ASN A 79 -1.54 2.02 -14.52
N ALA A 80 -1.68 1.18 -15.54
CA ALA A 80 -2.91 1.09 -16.33
C ALA A 80 -4.11 0.62 -15.50
N LEU A 81 -3.90 -0.29 -14.55
CA LEU A 81 -4.95 -0.75 -13.62
C LEU A 81 -5.42 0.38 -12.71
N VAL A 82 -4.48 1.12 -12.11
CA VAL A 82 -4.81 2.29 -11.26
C VAL A 82 -5.55 3.34 -12.09
N ARG A 83 -5.05 3.66 -13.29
CA ARG A 83 -5.69 4.60 -14.21
C ARG A 83 -7.11 4.18 -14.58
N ALA A 84 -7.33 2.89 -14.82
CA ALA A 84 -8.66 2.36 -15.13
C ALA A 84 -9.67 2.64 -14.01
N ALA A 85 -9.26 2.50 -12.74
CA ALA A 85 -10.11 2.83 -11.61
C ALA A 85 -10.35 4.35 -11.47
N VAL A 86 -9.31 5.17 -11.70
CA VAL A 86 -9.45 6.64 -11.69
C VAL A 86 -10.46 7.11 -12.72
N GLU A 87 -10.41 6.58 -13.95
CA GLU A 87 -11.32 6.97 -15.03
C GLU A 87 -12.77 6.45 -14.84
N LEU A 88 -13.02 5.58 -13.88
CA LEU A 88 -14.37 5.17 -13.48
C LEU A 88 -14.97 6.09 -12.40
N THR A 89 -14.20 7.00 -11.83
CA THR A 89 -14.67 7.92 -10.80
C THR A 89 -15.61 8.96 -11.43
N THR A 90 -16.85 8.98 -10.96
CA THR A 90 -17.88 9.96 -11.38
C THR A 90 -18.61 10.49 -10.14
N PRO A 91 -19.38 11.58 -10.25
CA PRO A 91 -20.21 12.06 -9.16
C PRO A 91 -21.21 10.99 -8.65
N GLU A 92 -21.71 10.12 -9.53
CA GLU A 92 -22.64 9.03 -9.19
C GLU A 92 -21.95 7.81 -8.58
N ALA A 93 -20.63 7.67 -8.80
CA ALA A 93 -19.83 6.55 -8.31
C ALA A 93 -18.48 7.02 -7.73
N PRO A 94 -18.51 7.88 -6.68
CA PRO A 94 -17.29 8.53 -6.17
C PRO A 94 -16.30 7.57 -5.48
N ALA A 95 -16.77 6.44 -4.95
CA ALA A 95 -15.89 5.49 -4.27
C ALA A 95 -14.89 4.78 -5.20
N TRP A 96 -15.02 4.92 -6.53
CA TRP A 96 -13.92 4.54 -7.43
C TRP A 96 -12.61 5.28 -7.12
N GLY A 97 -12.67 6.50 -6.56
CA GLY A 97 -11.50 7.21 -6.06
C GLY A 97 -10.78 6.48 -4.91
N LEU A 98 -11.55 5.91 -3.96
CA LEU A 98 -10.99 5.05 -2.89
C LEU A 98 -10.47 3.72 -3.44
N ILE A 99 -11.18 3.10 -4.38
CA ILE A 99 -10.74 1.88 -5.05
C ILE A 99 -9.41 2.13 -5.79
N ALA A 100 -9.30 3.24 -6.50
CA ALA A 100 -8.07 3.65 -7.17
C ALA A 100 -6.93 3.91 -6.16
N GLY A 101 -7.22 4.53 -5.00
CA GLY A 101 -6.28 4.70 -3.90
C GLY A 101 -5.75 3.36 -3.37
N ARG A 102 -6.62 2.37 -3.15
CA ARG A 102 -6.22 1.02 -2.72
C ARG A 102 -5.36 0.29 -3.75
N LEU A 103 -5.66 0.44 -5.02
CA LEU A 103 -4.85 -0.11 -6.11
C LEU A 103 -3.50 0.60 -6.21
N LEU A 104 -3.46 1.92 -6.04
CA LEU A 104 -2.21 2.68 -5.99
C LEU A 104 -1.35 2.28 -4.78
N SER A 105 -1.97 2.10 -3.59
CA SER A 105 -1.29 1.61 -2.39
C SER A 105 -0.67 0.22 -2.62
N PHE A 106 -1.41 -0.69 -3.25
CA PHE A 106 -0.91 -2.01 -3.63
C PHE A 106 0.33 -1.90 -4.54
N VAL A 107 0.27 -1.08 -5.59
CA VAL A 107 1.38 -0.88 -6.53
C VAL A 107 2.59 -0.26 -5.83
N ALA A 108 2.39 0.78 -5.01
CA ALA A 108 3.44 1.45 -4.26
C ALA A 108 4.15 0.49 -3.29
N GLN A 109 3.39 -0.30 -2.53
CA GLN A 109 3.93 -1.28 -1.59
C GLN A 109 4.73 -2.39 -2.29
N ARG A 110 4.31 -2.84 -3.48
CA ARG A 110 5.09 -3.82 -4.26
C ARG A 110 6.42 -3.25 -4.72
N ARG A 111 6.43 -2.01 -5.20
CA ARG A 111 7.65 -1.33 -5.64
C ARG A 111 8.59 -1.10 -4.47
N LEU A 112 8.05 -0.61 -3.35
CA LEU A 112 8.83 -0.41 -2.13
C LEU A 112 9.45 -1.73 -1.63
N ALA A 113 8.68 -2.82 -1.56
CA ALA A 113 9.20 -4.13 -1.14
C ALA A 113 10.34 -4.63 -2.05
N LYS A 114 10.26 -4.37 -3.35
CA LYS A 114 11.33 -4.70 -4.30
C LYS A 114 12.60 -3.88 -4.02
N GLU A 115 12.46 -2.59 -3.73
CA GLU A 115 13.57 -1.71 -3.39
C GLU A 115 14.20 -2.10 -2.04
N GLU A 116 13.37 -2.39 -1.03
CA GLU A 116 13.83 -2.90 0.27
C GLU A 116 14.64 -4.19 0.12
N GLN A 117 14.12 -5.14 -0.65
CA GLN A 117 14.81 -6.41 -0.91
C GLN A 117 16.14 -6.19 -1.65
N ALA A 118 16.16 -5.34 -2.68
CA ALA A 118 17.38 -5.06 -3.45
C ALA A 118 18.48 -4.42 -2.61
N ARG A 119 18.12 -3.68 -1.56
CA ARG A 119 19.06 -3.00 -0.65
C ARG A 119 19.30 -3.75 0.66
N GLY A 120 18.65 -4.88 0.89
CA GLY A 120 18.77 -5.65 2.13
C GLY A 120 18.19 -4.91 3.35
N LEU A 121 17.18 -4.05 3.16
CA LEU A 121 16.52 -3.31 4.24
C LEU A 121 15.46 -4.20 4.87
N THR A 122 15.70 -4.67 6.08
CA THR A 122 14.84 -5.66 6.76
C THR A 122 14.03 -5.07 7.91
N SER A 123 14.37 -3.86 8.35
CA SER A 123 13.72 -3.19 9.47
C SER A 123 13.59 -1.69 9.24
N LEU A 124 12.70 -1.03 10.00
CA LEU A 124 12.60 0.44 10.00
C LEU A 124 13.93 1.09 10.39
N TYR A 125 14.67 0.50 11.33
CA TYR A 125 15.99 0.98 11.71
C TYR A 125 16.98 0.93 10.54
N ASP A 126 17.03 -0.19 9.80
CA ASP A 126 17.92 -0.33 8.64
C ASP A 126 17.57 0.70 7.56
N LYS A 127 16.28 0.96 7.37
CA LYS A 127 15.79 1.97 6.43
C LYS A 127 16.20 3.38 6.85
N ILE A 128 15.94 3.78 8.10
CA ILE A 128 16.33 5.10 8.62
C ILE A 128 17.84 5.28 8.50
N ARG A 129 18.63 4.27 8.85
CA ARG A 129 20.10 4.30 8.68
C ARG A 129 20.49 4.50 7.23
N TYR A 130 19.93 3.69 6.31
CA TYR A 130 20.19 3.83 4.89
C TYR A 130 19.85 5.24 4.38
N LEU A 131 18.69 5.76 4.71
CA LEU A 131 18.26 7.10 4.30
C LEU A 131 19.15 8.20 4.90
N THR A 132 19.63 8.01 6.13
CA THR A 132 20.59 8.93 6.78
C THR A 132 21.94 8.89 6.06
N ASP A 133 22.45 7.70 5.75
CA ASP A 133 23.73 7.52 5.02
C ASP A 133 23.69 8.12 3.61
N GLN A 134 22.48 8.17 2.99
CA GLN A 134 22.26 8.82 1.70
C GLN A 134 22.01 10.35 1.83
N GLY A 135 22.01 10.91 3.04
CA GLY A 135 21.71 12.33 3.28
C GLY A 135 20.24 12.71 3.04
N LEU A 136 19.35 11.74 2.96
CA LEU A 136 17.90 11.92 2.76
C LEU A 136 17.14 12.04 4.08
N TYR A 137 17.73 11.58 5.18
CA TYR A 137 17.22 11.68 6.55
C TYR A 137 18.26 12.39 7.42
N GLY A 138 17.79 13.16 8.42
CA GLY A 138 18.70 13.77 9.39
C GLY A 138 19.25 12.73 10.37
N SER A 139 20.54 12.87 10.77
CA SER A 139 21.21 11.98 11.75
C SER A 139 20.54 11.99 13.12
N TYR A 140 19.83 13.06 13.45
CA TYR A 140 19.22 13.30 14.76
C TYR A 140 18.27 12.19 15.24
N ILE A 141 17.65 11.42 14.32
CA ILE A 141 16.82 10.26 14.70
C ILE A 141 17.73 9.19 15.32
N LEU A 142 18.80 8.80 14.62
CA LEU A 142 19.74 7.77 15.08
C LEU A 142 20.57 8.20 16.30
N GLU A 143 20.76 9.51 16.50
CA GLU A 143 21.46 10.08 17.65
C GLU A 143 20.60 10.06 18.93
N ASN A 144 19.29 10.07 18.80
CA ASN A 144 18.35 10.25 19.91
C ASN A 144 17.50 9.02 20.21
N TYR A 145 17.44 8.04 19.33
CA TYR A 145 16.66 6.81 19.50
C TYR A 145 17.53 5.58 19.35
N SER A 146 17.41 4.65 20.28
CA SER A 146 18.05 3.36 20.18
C SER A 146 17.42 2.49 19.08
N ARG A 147 18.11 1.41 18.70
CA ARG A 147 17.56 0.43 17.73
C ARG A 147 16.27 -0.21 18.25
N GLU A 148 16.21 -0.45 19.56
CA GLU A 148 15.07 -1.05 20.27
C GLU A 148 13.86 -0.10 20.23
N GLU A 149 14.05 1.19 20.48
CA GLU A 149 12.99 2.21 20.41
C GLU A 149 12.45 2.37 19.00
N ILE A 150 13.31 2.39 17.97
CA ILE A 150 12.88 2.40 16.57
C ILE A 150 12.15 1.09 16.22
N GLY A 151 12.58 -0.03 16.77
CA GLY A 151 11.89 -1.32 16.64
C GLY A 151 10.51 -1.30 17.28
N GLN A 152 10.37 -0.68 18.45
CA GLN A 152 9.09 -0.48 19.10
C GLN A 152 8.17 0.43 18.26
N ALA A 153 8.67 1.54 17.73
CA ALA A 153 7.93 2.41 16.83
C ALA A 153 7.48 1.66 15.57
N ALA A 154 8.33 0.81 15.01
CA ALA A 154 8.00 -0.04 13.86
C ALA A 154 6.82 -1.00 14.14
N SER A 155 6.68 -1.48 15.39
CA SER A 155 5.58 -2.36 15.78
C SER A 155 4.21 -1.66 15.79
N TRP A 156 4.17 -0.34 15.84
CA TRP A 156 2.94 0.46 15.79
C TRP A 156 2.50 0.81 14.36
N LEU A 157 3.36 0.57 13.35
CA LEU A 157 3.03 0.86 11.96
C LEU A 157 1.82 0.06 11.48
N ASP A 158 0.75 0.76 11.14
CA ASP A 158 -0.47 0.18 10.60
C ASP A 158 -0.64 0.57 9.12
N ARG A 159 -0.12 -0.27 8.25
CA ARG A 159 -0.21 -0.05 6.79
C ARG A 159 -1.64 -0.11 6.25
N THR A 160 -2.62 -0.59 7.04
CA THR A 160 -4.02 -0.59 6.60
C THR A 160 -4.61 0.82 6.57
N ARG A 161 -4.01 1.77 7.30
CA ARG A 161 -4.40 3.18 7.25
C ARG A 161 -4.19 3.82 5.87
N ASP A 162 -3.28 3.30 5.06
CA ASP A 162 -3.10 3.77 3.67
C ASP A 162 -4.36 3.53 2.82
N GLU A 163 -5.21 2.59 3.21
CA GLU A 163 -6.47 2.27 2.51
C GLU A 163 -7.59 3.30 2.76
N LEU A 164 -7.39 4.21 3.73
CA LEU A 164 -8.29 5.34 3.98
C LEU A 164 -8.06 6.50 3.02
N LEU A 165 -6.93 6.48 2.31
CA LEU A 165 -6.57 7.52 1.35
C LEU A 165 -7.21 7.20 -0.02
N ASP A 166 -7.86 8.20 -0.58
CA ASP A 166 -8.29 8.16 -1.98
C ASP A 166 -7.09 8.35 -2.93
N TYR A 167 -7.33 8.20 -4.23
CA TYR A 167 -6.27 8.32 -5.23
C TYR A 167 -5.56 9.69 -5.18
N PRO A 168 -6.24 10.85 -5.17
CA PRO A 168 -5.56 12.16 -5.12
C PRO A 168 -4.71 12.33 -3.86
N GLY A 169 -5.22 11.91 -2.70
CA GLY A 169 -4.51 12.03 -1.44
C GLY A 169 -3.25 11.16 -1.40
N LEU A 170 -3.37 9.89 -1.79
CA LEU A 170 -2.22 8.99 -1.81
C LEU A 170 -1.20 9.36 -2.89
N ASP A 171 -1.66 9.74 -4.09
CA ASP A 171 -0.78 10.17 -5.19
C ASP A 171 0.02 11.43 -4.81
N LEU A 172 -0.61 12.36 -4.09
CA LEU A 172 0.06 13.54 -3.55
C LEU A 172 1.16 13.17 -2.54
N LEU A 173 0.85 12.26 -1.59
CA LEU A 173 1.84 11.79 -0.61
C LEU A 173 3.03 11.13 -1.31
N LEU A 174 2.76 10.20 -2.23
CA LEU A 174 3.80 9.45 -2.93
C LEU A 174 4.68 10.33 -3.85
N LYS A 175 4.15 11.42 -4.38
CA LYS A 175 4.89 12.30 -5.30
C LYS A 175 5.62 13.45 -4.62
N ARG A 176 5.16 13.87 -3.43
CA ARG A 176 5.64 15.12 -2.85
C ARG A 176 6.17 15.02 -1.43
N TYR A 177 5.77 14.00 -0.68
CA TYR A 177 6.05 13.94 0.75
C TYR A 177 6.91 12.76 1.16
N VAL A 178 6.66 11.56 0.61
CA VAL A 178 7.53 10.41 0.91
C VAL A 178 8.92 10.61 0.29
N ILE A 179 9.94 10.12 0.95
CA ILE A 179 11.29 10.14 0.43
C ILE A 179 11.39 9.19 -0.76
N CYS A 180 11.90 9.71 -1.86
CA CYS A 180 12.12 8.98 -3.10
C CYS A 180 13.61 8.96 -3.48
N SER A 181 14.00 7.95 -4.28
CA SER A 181 15.28 7.94 -4.99
C SER A 181 15.33 9.04 -6.07
N HIS A 182 16.51 9.25 -6.66
CA HIS A 182 16.65 10.17 -7.81
C HIS A 182 15.76 9.79 -9.00
N ASP A 183 15.40 8.50 -9.14
CA ASP A 183 14.50 8.01 -10.19
C ASP A 183 13.02 8.08 -9.77
N HIS A 184 12.70 8.85 -8.76
CA HIS A 184 11.35 9.02 -8.20
C HIS A 184 10.69 7.70 -7.74
N VAL A 185 11.48 6.74 -7.29
CA VAL A 185 10.98 5.52 -6.66
C VAL A 185 10.85 5.74 -5.16
N PRO A 186 9.66 5.54 -4.56
CA PRO A 186 9.48 5.67 -3.11
C PRO A 186 10.42 4.74 -2.33
N LEU A 187 11.08 5.27 -1.32
CA LEU A 187 11.97 4.55 -0.40
C LEU A 187 11.33 4.32 0.97
N GLU A 188 10.18 4.90 1.20
CA GLU A 188 9.36 4.69 2.39
C GLU A 188 7.87 4.65 2.02
N SER A 189 7.05 4.07 2.89
CA SER A 189 5.59 4.13 2.79
C SER A 189 5.05 5.39 3.45
N PRO A 190 3.79 5.82 3.17
CA PRO A 190 3.16 6.92 3.88
C PRO A 190 3.16 6.74 5.40
N GLN A 191 2.94 5.51 5.90
CA GLN A 191 2.94 5.25 7.34
C GLN A 191 4.36 5.37 7.94
N GLU A 192 5.40 4.98 7.22
CA GLU A 192 6.78 5.17 7.66
C GLU A 192 7.16 6.65 7.66
N MET A 193 6.70 7.43 6.67
CA MET A 193 6.83 8.89 6.66
C MET A 193 6.16 9.52 7.89
N PHE A 194 4.91 9.15 8.21
CA PHE A 194 4.21 9.65 9.41
C PHE A 194 4.94 9.25 10.69
N MET A 195 5.47 8.03 10.76
CA MET A 195 6.29 7.61 11.90
C MET A 195 7.58 8.42 12.01
N GLY A 196 8.25 8.72 10.90
CA GLY A 196 9.43 9.61 10.88
C GLY A 196 9.11 11.00 11.41
N ILE A 197 7.96 11.56 11.03
CA ILE A 197 7.46 12.84 11.57
C ILE A 197 7.20 12.73 13.08
N ALA A 198 6.55 11.65 13.53
CA ALA A 198 6.27 11.42 14.96
C ALA A 198 7.57 11.32 15.79
N LEU A 199 8.56 10.57 15.30
CA LEU A 199 9.89 10.48 15.91
C LEU A 199 10.56 11.87 15.98
N HIS A 200 10.47 12.67 14.93
CA HIS A 200 11.04 14.02 14.90
C HIS A 200 10.35 14.96 15.89
N LEU A 201 9.03 14.98 15.93
CA LEU A 201 8.27 15.85 16.83
C LEU A 201 8.54 15.52 18.31
N ALA A 202 8.68 14.24 18.64
CA ALA A 202 8.92 13.79 20.01
C ALA A 202 10.36 14.04 20.52
N LEU A 203 11.30 14.52 19.68
CA LEU A 203 12.68 14.82 20.10
C LEU A 203 12.75 15.87 21.23
N ARG A 204 11.78 16.76 21.30
CA ARG A 204 11.71 17.82 22.34
C ARG A 204 11.15 17.35 23.68
N GLU A 205 10.60 16.12 23.70
CA GLU A 205 10.05 15.54 24.91
C GLU A 205 11.16 14.95 25.79
N ARG A 206 10.86 14.82 27.09
CA ARG A 206 11.77 14.18 28.04
C ARG A 206 12.02 12.73 27.60
N PRO A 207 13.27 12.22 27.73
CA PRO A 207 13.61 10.87 27.24
C PRO A 207 12.65 9.78 27.74
N GLU A 208 12.24 9.85 29.01
CA GLU A 208 11.38 8.84 29.66
C GLU A 208 9.96 8.81 29.09
N ALA A 209 9.46 9.95 28.57
CA ALA A 209 8.13 10.09 28.00
C ALA A 209 8.13 10.06 26.46
N ARG A 210 9.32 10.09 25.84
CA ARG A 210 9.47 10.31 24.40
C ARG A 210 8.72 9.28 23.57
N MET A 211 8.84 8.00 23.89
CA MET A 211 8.16 6.94 23.14
C MET A 211 6.64 6.97 23.29
N GLU A 212 6.11 7.42 24.42
CA GLU A 212 4.67 7.66 24.58
C GLU A 212 4.20 8.76 23.62
N TRP A 213 4.97 9.84 23.48
CA TRP A 213 4.66 10.92 22.55
C TRP A 213 4.79 10.49 21.08
N VAL A 214 5.81 9.68 20.76
CA VAL A 214 5.90 9.08 19.41
C VAL A 214 4.61 8.34 19.04
N HIS A 215 4.11 7.51 19.96
CA HIS A 215 2.87 6.76 19.76
C HIS A 215 1.63 7.66 19.65
N ARG A 216 1.60 8.79 20.36
CA ARG A 216 0.48 9.76 20.28
C ARG A 216 0.51 10.58 19.01
N PHE A 217 1.68 10.92 18.49
CA PHE A 217 1.83 11.69 17.25
C PHE A 217 1.59 10.86 16.02
N TYR A 218 1.91 9.57 16.06
CA TYR A 218 1.60 8.62 15.00
C TYR A 218 0.11 8.21 15.01
#